data_337d0e6277d220a9413692f6b381c0cc
#
_entry.id   337d0e6277d220a9413692f6b381c0cc
#
_cell.length_a   1.000
_cell.length_b   1.000
_cell.length_c   1.000
_cell.angle_alpha   90.00
_cell.angle_beta   90.00
_cell.angle_gamma   90.00
#
_symmetry.space_group_name_H-M   'P 1'
#
loop_
_entity.id
_entity.type
_entity.pdbx_description
1 polymer ?
#
loop_
_entity_poly.entity_id
_entity_poly.type
_entity_poly.pdbx_seq_one_letter_code
_entity_poly.pdbx_strand_id
1 'polypeptide(L)'
;MSSAIDTPFISFRQVVKRFATLTVVDHLDLDIARGEFVALLGPSGSGKTTLLMMLAGFEQPTSGTIHVDGARVDGLPPYKRNMGVVFQNYALFPHMSVRDNIAFPLKMRGVAKAEIAQRVARVLDMVKLSTMAERKPAQLSGGQQQRVALARALVFEPQVVLMDEPLGALDKKLREQMQLDIRDLHRRLGLTIVFVTHDQDEALTMSDRIAVFNHGRIEQIGTPNEIYELPRTPFVAEFIGETNLLTCKVDEHAGEAVRLTSDSGLALAAHAGAGRIDGSHVRVSIRPEAIRINDHAAATANRLTARIMDAVYFGDHMRLVAEIGAQRLIIKGDRTSGAAEVGSEVALSFAASDVWVVGSCDQTSSNA
;
A
#
# COMPACT_ATOMS: atom_id res chain seq x y z
N MET A 1 13.14 19.33 25.36
CA MET A 1 11.85 19.78 24.80
C MET A 1 10.94 18.58 24.78
N SER A 2 9.92 18.58 25.63
CA SER A 2 8.96 17.47 25.77
C SER A 2 8.16 17.37 24.47
N SER A 3 8.26 16.25 23.76
CA SER A 3 7.41 15.94 22.62
C SER A 3 5.97 15.87 23.13
N ALA A 4 5.14 16.82 22.71
CA ALA A 4 3.70 16.69 22.84
C ALA A 4 3.36 15.33 22.21
N ILE A 5 2.73 14.46 22.99
CA ILE A 5 2.16 13.20 22.50
C ILE A 5 1.04 13.65 21.56
N ASP A 6 1.32 13.64 20.25
CA ASP A 6 0.32 13.99 19.24
C ASP A 6 -0.78 12.94 19.34
N THR A 7 -1.91 13.34 19.91
CA THR A 7 -3.08 12.48 20.10
C THR A 7 -3.55 12.08 18.71
N PRO A 8 -3.65 10.77 18.38
CA PRO A 8 -4.04 10.33 17.05
C PRO A 8 -5.45 10.83 16.72
N PHE A 9 -5.64 11.25 15.47
CA PHE A 9 -6.94 11.73 15.01
C PHE A 9 -7.94 10.58 14.84
N ILE A 10 -7.50 9.45 14.31
CA ILE A 10 -8.28 8.20 14.30
C ILE A 10 -7.48 7.16 15.07
N SER A 11 -8.12 6.43 15.96
CA SER A 11 -7.48 5.33 16.66
C SER A 11 -8.39 4.11 16.75
N PHE A 12 -7.80 2.96 16.41
CA PHE A 12 -8.35 1.65 16.66
C PHE A 12 -7.61 1.05 17.86
N ARG A 13 -8.34 0.46 18.81
CA ARG A 13 -7.77 -0.13 20.02
C ARG A 13 -8.33 -1.54 20.21
N GLN A 14 -7.45 -2.54 20.04
CA GLN A 14 -7.75 -3.96 20.21
C GLN A 14 -9.01 -4.38 19.48
N VAL A 15 -9.17 -3.87 18.23
CA VAL A 15 -10.37 -4.09 17.42
C VAL A 15 -10.40 -5.52 16.91
N VAL A 16 -11.49 -6.21 17.19
CA VAL A 16 -11.76 -7.57 16.70
C VAL A 16 -13.08 -7.57 15.92
N LYS A 17 -13.09 -8.25 14.77
CA LYS A 17 -14.32 -8.54 14.04
C LYS A 17 -14.41 -10.02 13.73
N ARG A 18 -15.50 -10.63 14.14
CA ARG A 18 -15.84 -12.02 13.85
C ARG A 18 -17.15 -12.10 13.11
N PHE A 19 -17.21 -12.97 12.11
CA PHE A 19 -18.44 -13.40 11.45
C PHE A 19 -18.61 -14.89 11.73
N ALA A 20 -19.58 -15.24 12.55
CA ALA A 20 -19.75 -16.58 13.10
C ALA A 20 -18.42 -17.09 13.73
N THR A 21 -17.81 -18.10 13.14
CA THR A 21 -16.54 -18.69 13.64
C THR A 21 -15.29 -18.07 13.05
N LEU A 22 -15.42 -17.24 11.98
CA LEU A 22 -14.28 -16.65 11.28
C LEU A 22 -13.90 -15.31 11.91
N THR A 23 -12.67 -15.18 12.38
CA THR A 23 -12.07 -13.91 12.78
C THR A 23 -11.47 -13.23 11.56
N VAL A 24 -12.04 -12.08 11.15
CA VAL A 24 -11.62 -11.33 9.95
C VAL A 24 -10.68 -10.17 10.31
N VAL A 25 -10.84 -9.57 11.50
CA VAL A 25 -9.92 -8.59 12.08
C VAL A 25 -9.58 -9.06 13.49
N ASP A 26 -8.29 -9.14 13.82
CA ASP A 26 -7.80 -9.80 15.01
C ASP A 26 -6.93 -8.87 15.86
N HIS A 27 -7.48 -8.35 16.98
CA HIS A 27 -6.82 -7.51 17.98
C HIS A 27 -5.99 -6.36 17.36
N LEU A 28 -6.61 -5.64 16.43
CA LEU A 28 -5.94 -4.63 15.64
C LEU A 28 -5.83 -3.29 16.40
N ASP A 29 -4.61 -2.76 16.44
CA ASP A 29 -4.29 -1.41 16.87
C ASP A 29 -3.77 -0.61 15.67
N LEU A 30 -4.30 0.61 15.46
CA LEU A 30 -3.87 1.51 14.39
C LEU A 30 -4.14 2.95 14.80
N ASP A 31 -3.12 3.79 14.64
CA ASP A 31 -3.21 5.24 14.82
C ASP A 31 -3.00 5.96 13.50
N ILE A 32 -3.87 6.93 13.21
CA ILE A 32 -3.81 7.77 12.02
C ILE A 32 -3.84 9.23 12.48
N ALA A 33 -2.89 10.01 11.99
CA ALA A 33 -2.79 11.43 12.31
C ALA A 33 -3.83 12.26 11.51
N ARG A 34 -4.11 13.48 11.95
CA ARG A 34 -4.96 14.42 11.22
C ARG A 34 -4.26 14.85 9.93
N GLY A 35 -4.99 14.81 8.80
CA GLY A 35 -4.46 15.16 7.50
C GLY A 35 -3.55 14.09 6.88
N GLU A 36 -3.46 12.90 7.47
CA GLU A 36 -2.64 11.80 6.96
C GLU A 36 -3.41 10.99 5.91
N PHE A 37 -2.69 10.56 4.87
CA PHE A 37 -3.16 9.60 3.88
C PHE A 37 -2.61 8.21 4.21
N VAL A 38 -3.44 7.33 4.75
CA VAL A 38 -3.05 5.95 5.08
C VAL A 38 -3.67 4.96 4.09
N ALA A 39 -2.81 4.16 3.45
CA ALA A 39 -3.25 3.03 2.64
C ALA A 39 -3.32 1.75 3.48
N LEU A 40 -4.43 1.03 3.38
CA LEU A 40 -4.59 -0.33 3.89
C LEU A 40 -4.35 -1.28 2.70
N LEU A 41 -3.20 -1.92 2.67
CA LEU A 41 -2.72 -2.75 1.57
C LEU A 41 -2.64 -4.21 1.99
N GLY A 42 -2.95 -5.16 1.12
CA GLY A 42 -2.86 -6.59 1.43
C GLY A 42 -3.68 -7.46 0.48
N PRO A 43 -3.57 -8.78 0.54
CA PRO A 43 -4.33 -9.70 -0.30
C PRO A 43 -5.84 -9.62 -0.05
N SER A 44 -6.63 -10.11 -1.01
CA SER A 44 -8.08 -10.21 -0.86
C SER A 44 -8.43 -11.07 0.36
N GLY A 45 -9.45 -10.64 1.12
CA GLY A 45 -9.87 -11.35 2.33
C GLY A 45 -9.02 -11.09 3.58
N SER A 46 -8.00 -10.23 3.56
CA SER A 46 -7.16 -9.92 4.72
C SER A 46 -7.80 -9.01 5.78
N GLY A 47 -9.04 -8.52 5.57
CA GLY A 47 -9.77 -7.72 6.57
C GLY A 47 -9.83 -6.22 6.33
N LYS A 48 -9.16 -5.67 5.30
CA LYS A 48 -9.06 -4.22 4.99
C LYS A 48 -10.41 -3.52 4.83
N THR A 49 -11.25 -4.03 3.90
CA THR A 49 -12.61 -3.50 3.67
C THR A 49 -13.45 -3.59 4.93
N THR A 50 -13.34 -4.69 5.71
CA THR A 50 -14.05 -4.83 6.97
C THR A 50 -13.64 -3.76 7.99
N LEU A 51 -12.33 -3.46 8.10
CA LEU A 51 -11.84 -2.39 8.96
C LEU A 51 -12.38 -1.02 8.51
N LEU A 52 -12.35 -0.75 7.19
CA LEU A 52 -12.91 0.48 6.62
C LEU A 52 -14.42 0.60 6.91
N MET A 53 -15.19 -0.50 6.75
CA MET A 53 -16.64 -0.51 7.02
C MET A 53 -16.95 -0.33 8.50
N MET A 54 -16.10 -0.84 9.40
CA MET A 54 -16.23 -0.56 10.84
C MET A 54 -15.97 0.92 11.15
N LEU A 55 -14.98 1.56 10.51
CA LEU A 55 -14.75 3.00 10.66
C LEU A 55 -15.88 3.82 10.06
N ALA A 56 -16.43 3.42 8.92
CA ALA A 56 -17.58 4.08 8.29
C ALA A 56 -18.90 3.90 9.07
N GLY A 57 -18.99 2.87 9.92
CA GLY A 57 -20.19 2.56 10.71
C GLY A 57 -21.22 1.66 10.03
N PHE A 58 -20.86 1.03 8.93
CA PHE A 58 -21.68 0.00 8.29
C PHE A 58 -21.55 -1.36 8.97
N GLU A 59 -20.42 -1.57 9.67
CA GLU A 59 -20.16 -2.74 10.48
C GLU A 59 -19.83 -2.31 11.93
N GLN A 60 -20.13 -3.17 12.90
CA GLN A 60 -19.73 -2.95 14.28
C GLN A 60 -18.59 -3.90 14.65
N PRO A 61 -17.58 -3.46 15.40
CA PRO A 61 -16.58 -4.36 15.95
C PRO A 61 -17.24 -5.37 16.91
N THR A 62 -16.70 -6.59 16.96
CA THR A 62 -17.11 -7.59 17.95
C THR A 62 -16.58 -7.23 19.34
N SER A 63 -15.36 -6.66 19.39
CA SER A 63 -14.75 -6.09 20.60
C SER A 63 -13.73 -5.02 20.21
N GLY A 64 -13.21 -4.29 21.20
CA GLY A 64 -12.33 -3.15 20.98
C GLY A 64 -13.11 -1.86 20.78
N THR A 65 -12.40 -0.77 20.45
CA THR A 65 -12.98 0.57 20.31
C THR A 65 -12.39 1.33 19.15
N ILE A 66 -13.19 2.22 18.53
CA ILE A 66 -12.77 3.12 17.46
C ILE A 66 -13.07 4.55 17.92
N HIS A 67 -12.03 5.40 17.85
CA HIS A 67 -12.17 6.82 18.20
C HIS A 67 -11.78 7.71 17.02
N VAL A 68 -12.46 8.83 16.89
CA VAL A 68 -12.15 9.89 15.91
C VAL A 68 -12.21 11.22 16.66
N ASP A 69 -11.14 12.01 16.57
CA ASP A 69 -10.99 13.28 17.29
C ASP A 69 -11.26 13.13 18.80
N GLY A 70 -10.74 12.06 19.40
CA GLY A 70 -10.94 11.71 20.81
C GLY A 70 -12.32 11.14 21.15
N ALA A 71 -13.31 11.23 20.28
CA ALA A 71 -14.66 10.73 20.53
C ALA A 71 -14.82 9.27 20.07
N ARG A 72 -15.44 8.43 20.89
CA ARG A 72 -15.76 7.05 20.53
C ARG A 72 -16.89 7.01 19.49
N VAL A 73 -16.65 6.32 18.35
CA VAL A 73 -17.56 6.31 17.20
C VAL A 73 -18.14 4.93 16.85
N ASP A 74 -17.63 3.83 17.39
CA ASP A 74 -18.04 2.47 17.03
C ASP A 74 -19.55 2.20 17.23
N GLY A 75 -20.20 2.85 18.19
CA GLY A 75 -21.65 2.77 18.40
C GLY A 75 -22.49 3.74 17.53
N LEU A 76 -21.87 4.64 16.76
CA LEU A 76 -22.59 5.62 15.95
C LEU A 76 -22.95 5.07 14.58
N PRO A 77 -24.17 5.32 14.06
CA PRO A 77 -24.54 4.97 12.69
C PRO A 77 -23.76 5.85 11.67
N PRO A 78 -23.62 5.40 10.38
CA PRO A 78 -22.78 6.06 9.37
C PRO A 78 -23.06 7.56 9.20
N TYR A 79 -24.35 7.96 9.14
CA TYR A 79 -24.74 9.36 8.92
C TYR A 79 -24.37 10.33 10.05
N LYS A 80 -24.05 9.81 11.24
CA LYS A 80 -23.57 10.62 12.39
C LYS A 80 -22.06 10.74 12.48
N ARG A 81 -21.29 9.96 11.69
CA ARG A 81 -19.82 9.98 11.74
C ARG A 81 -19.19 11.08 10.89
N ASN A 82 -19.97 11.76 10.06
CA ASN A 82 -19.53 12.86 9.18
C ASN A 82 -18.29 12.53 8.30
N MET A 83 -18.23 11.31 7.80
CA MET A 83 -17.18 10.83 6.92
C MET A 83 -17.66 10.73 5.48
N GLY A 84 -16.81 11.10 4.50
CA GLY A 84 -17.04 10.83 3.08
C GLY A 84 -16.70 9.40 2.75
N VAL A 85 -17.53 8.70 1.97
CA VAL A 85 -17.25 7.32 1.56
C VAL A 85 -17.31 7.20 0.05
N VAL A 86 -16.26 6.63 -0.55
CA VAL A 86 -16.19 6.23 -1.96
C VAL A 86 -16.11 4.71 -2.00
N PHE A 87 -17.14 4.09 -2.55
CA PHE A 87 -17.25 2.63 -2.69
C PHE A 87 -16.58 2.13 -3.97
N GLN A 88 -16.20 0.89 -4.02
CA GLN A 88 -15.56 0.22 -5.16
C GLN A 88 -16.36 0.34 -6.46
N ASN A 89 -17.70 0.25 -6.39
CA ASN A 89 -18.61 0.41 -7.53
C ASN A 89 -19.16 1.82 -7.67
N TYR A 90 -18.51 2.82 -7.01
CA TYR A 90 -18.91 4.24 -6.96
C TYR A 90 -20.28 4.50 -6.33
N ALA A 91 -21.19 3.54 -6.28
CA ALA A 91 -22.55 3.61 -5.72
C ALA A 91 -23.31 4.89 -6.13
N LEU A 92 -23.22 5.30 -7.41
CA LEU A 92 -23.95 6.45 -7.92
C LEU A 92 -25.42 6.11 -8.10
N PHE A 93 -26.30 7.08 -7.83
CA PHE A 93 -27.72 6.95 -8.10
C PHE A 93 -27.97 7.05 -9.61
N PRO A 94 -28.36 5.96 -10.33
CA PRO A 94 -28.37 5.93 -11.78
C PRO A 94 -29.46 6.80 -12.40
N HIS A 95 -30.54 7.10 -11.66
CA HIS A 95 -31.66 7.92 -12.07
C HIS A 95 -31.42 9.42 -11.88
N MET A 96 -30.43 9.81 -11.08
CA MET A 96 -30.06 11.20 -10.78
C MET A 96 -28.99 11.72 -11.75
N SER A 97 -29.01 13.04 -12.00
CA SER A 97 -27.92 13.72 -12.70
C SER A 97 -26.64 13.74 -11.85
N VAL A 98 -25.49 14.12 -12.45
CA VAL A 98 -24.23 14.37 -11.73
C VAL A 98 -24.44 15.40 -10.63
N ARG A 99 -25.08 16.53 -10.96
CA ARG A 99 -25.45 17.59 -10.01
C ARG A 99 -26.25 17.04 -8.83
N ASP A 100 -27.27 16.22 -9.10
CA ASP A 100 -28.15 15.69 -8.05
C ASP A 100 -27.46 14.63 -7.18
N ASN A 101 -26.60 13.78 -7.77
CA ASN A 101 -25.75 12.87 -7.01
C ASN A 101 -24.87 13.61 -6.01
N ILE A 102 -24.21 14.69 -6.45
CA ILE A 102 -23.33 15.51 -5.58
C ILE A 102 -24.17 16.29 -4.55
N ALA A 103 -25.32 16.82 -4.92
CA ALA A 103 -26.20 17.56 -4.03
C ALA A 103 -26.86 16.71 -2.95
N PHE A 104 -26.99 15.39 -3.17
CA PHE A 104 -27.75 14.48 -2.31
C PHE A 104 -27.35 14.54 -0.83
N PRO A 105 -26.04 14.45 -0.46
CA PRO A 105 -25.64 14.52 0.95
C PRO A 105 -26.01 15.84 1.63
N LEU A 106 -26.00 16.94 0.90
CA LEU A 106 -26.38 18.26 1.42
C LEU A 106 -27.88 18.38 1.63
N LYS A 107 -28.69 17.82 0.70
CA LYS A 107 -30.14 17.74 0.84
C LYS A 107 -30.53 16.96 2.09
N MET A 108 -29.88 15.81 2.35
CA MET A 108 -30.13 14.98 3.53
C MET A 108 -29.74 15.66 4.85
N ARG A 109 -28.81 16.61 4.80
CA ARG A 109 -28.39 17.44 5.95
C ARG A 109 -29.24 18.70 6.13
N GLY A 110 -30.27 18.92 5.29
CA GLY A 110 -31.15 20.08 5.40
C GLY A 110 -30.49 21.41 4.99
N VAL A 111 -29.42 21.39 4.20
CA VAL A 111 -28.75 22.61 3.72
C VAL A 111 -29.65 23.41 2.80
N ALA A 112 -29.63 24.73 2.87
CA ALA A 112 -30.44 25.61 2.05
C ALA A 112 -30.14 25.47 0.56
N LYS A 113 -31.17 25.54 -0.31
CA LYS A 113 -31.07 25.31 -1.76
C LYS A 113 -30.02 26.21 -2.45
N ALA A 114 -29.92 27.46 -2.05
CA ALA A 114 -28.92 28.41 -2.60
C ALA A 114 -27.50 27.98 -2.27
N GLU A 115 -27.25 27.56 -1.05
CA GLU A 115 -25.96 27.06 -0.58
C GLU A 115 -25.57 25.74 -1.25
N ILE A 116 -26.55 24.83 -1.43
CA ILE A 116 -26.33 23.58 -2.20
C ILE A 116 -25.83 23.91 -3.60
N ALA A 117 -26.48 24.83 -4.31
CA ALA A 117 -26.07 25.20 -5.66
C ALA A 117 -24.63 25.72 -5.73
N GLN A 118 -24.24 26.56 -4.77
CA GLN A 118 -22.89 27.11 -4.67
C GLN A 118 -21.83 26.03 -4.35
N ARG A 119 -22.08 25.18 -3.36
CA ARG A 119 -21.15 24.11 -2.97
C ARG A 119 -20.98 23.09 -4.08
N VAL A 120 -22.07 22.69 -4.75
CA VAL A 120 -22.04 21.73 -5.87
C VAL A 120 -21.25 22.31 -7.04
N ALA A 121 -21.44 23.60 -7.40
CA ALA A 121 -20.66 24.22 -8.47
C ALA A 121 -19.17 24.24 -8.16
N ARG A 122 -18.77 24.60 -6.93
CA ARG A 122 -17.38 24.60 -6.47
C ARG A 122 -16.73 23.21 -6.56
N VAL A 123 -17.45 22.17 -6.11
CA VAL A 123 -16.90 20.80 -6.13
C VAL A 123 -16.86 20.25 -7.55
N LEU A 124 -17.83 20.55 -8.41
CA LEU A 124 -17.79 20.19 -9.84
C LEU A 124 -16.58 20.79 -10.56
N ASP A 125 -16.24 22.05 -10.26
CA ASP A 125 -15.03 22.69 -10.80
C ASP A 125 -13.77 22.01 -10.29
N MET A 126 -13.70 21.74 -8.98
CA MET A 126 -12.58 21.06 -8.33
C MET A 126 -12.25 19.70 -8.96
N VAL A 127 -13.27 18.90 -9.34
CA VAL A 127 -13.11 17.59 -10.00
C VAL A 127 -13.13 17.66 -11.52
N LYS A 128 -13.14 18.88 -12.12
CA LYS A 128 -13.15 19.12 -13.58
C LYS A 128 -14.34 18.49 -14.30
N LEU A 129 -15.54 18.59 -13.71
CA LEU A 129 -16.78 18.04 -14.26
C LEU A 129 -17.88 19.10 -14.46
N SER A 130 -17.58 20.39 -14.46
CA SER A 130 -18.56 21.47 -14.56
C SER A 130 -19.46 21.36 -15.79
N THR A 131 -18.93 20.94 -16.95
CA THR A 131 -19.68 20.76 -18.19
C THR A 131 -20.56 19.48 -18.23
N MET A 132 -20.42 18.60 -17.24
CA MET A 132 -21.10 17.31 -17.17
C MET A 132 -22.27 17.29 -16.15
N ALA A 133 -22.56 18.42 -15.51
CA ALA A 133 -23.48 18.53 -14.36
C ALA A 133 -24.86 17.90 -14.59
N GLU A 134 -25.40 18.02 -15.81
CA GLU A 134 -26.74 17.53 -16.17
C GLU A 134 -26.74 16.08 -16.72
N ARG A 135 -25.57 15.47 -16.93
CA ARG A 135 -25.48 14.08 -17.40
C ARG A 135 -25.88 13.11 -16.30
N LYS A 136 -26.33 11.92 -16.73
CA LYS A 136 -26.57 10.76 -15.85
C LYS A 136 -25.33 9.86 -15.80
N PRO A 137 -25.15 9.04 -14.74
CA PRO A 137 -24.01 8.13 -14.62
C PRO A 137 -23.76 7.26 -15.85
N ALA A 138 -24.80 6.73 -16.51
CA ALA A 138 -24.67 5.91 -17.70
C ALA A 138 -24.05 6.64 -18.92
N GLN A 139 -23.97 7.97 -18.90
CA GLN A 139 -23.38 8.81 -19.95
C GLN A 139 -21.94 9.22 -19.65
N LEU A 140 -21.34 8.65 -18.61
CA LEU A 140 -20.00 8.99 -18.12
C LEU A 140 -19.05 7.81 -18.29
N SER A 141 -17.77 8.11 -18.55
CA SER A 141 -16.70 7.11 -18.44
C SER A 141 -16.49 6.70 -16.98
N GLY A 142 -15.83 5.55 -16.75
CA GLY A 142 -15.50 5.07 -15.39
C GLY A 142 -14.79 6.11 -14.54
N GLY A 143 -13.76 6.78 -15.06
CA GLY A 143 -13.05 7.84 -14.35
C GLY A 143 -13.92 9.08 -14.07
N GLN A 144 -14.87 9.42 -14.97
CA GLN A 144 -15.84 10.49 -14.70
C GLN A 144 -16.81 10.10 -13.58
N GLN A 145 -17.30 8.84 -13.57
CA GLN A 145 -18.13 8.32 -12.48
C GLN A 145 -17.42 8.35 -11.14
N GLN A 146 -16.15 7.95 -11.12
CA GLN A 146 -15.30 8.01 -9.93
C GLN A 146 -15.15 9.45 -9.40
N ARG A 147 -14.88 10.42 -10.29
CA ARG A 147 -14.81 11.84 -9.91
C ARG A 147 -16.14 12.35 -9.34
N VAL A 148 -17.28 11.88 -9.85
CA VAL A 148 -18.59 12.19 -9.26
C VAL A 148 -18.74 11.59 -7.86
N ALA A 149 -18.31 10.34 -7.65
CA ALA A 149 -18.34 9.71 -6.33
C ALA A 149 -17.44 10.45 -5.33
N LEU A 150 -16.24 10.84 -5.75
CA LEU A 150 -15.31 11.65 -4.95
C LEU A 150 -15.92 13.03 -4.63
N ALA A 151 -16.50 13.72 -5.62
CA ALA A 151 -17.19 15.00 -5.44
C ALA A 151 -18.34 14.89 -4.44
N ARG A 152 -19.14 13.81 -4.53
CA ARG A 152 -20.23 13.53 -3.58
C ARG A 152 -19.71 13.31 -2.16
N ALA A 153 -18.57 12.65 -2.01
CA ALA A 153 -17.93 12.42 -0.71
C ALA A 153 -17.36 13.72 -0.11
N LEU A 154 -16.94 14.69 -0.94
CA LEU A 154 -16.28 15.93 -0.51
C LEU A 154 -17.24 17.11 -0.31
N VAL A 155 -18.43 17.12 -0.92
CA VAL A 155 -19.32 18.31 -1.01
C VAL A 155 -19.78 18.87 0.33
N PHE A 156 -19.81 18.05 1.37
CA PHE A 156 -20.16 18.47 2.74
C PHE A 156 -18.95 18.72 3.65
N GLU A 157 -17.73 18.80 3.04
CA GLU A 157 -16.47 19.13 3.71
C GLU A 157 -16.16 18.19 4.89
N PRO A 158 -16.09 16.85 4.67
CA PRO A 158 -15.76 15.91 5.72
C PRO A 158 -14.32 16.08 6.20
N GLN A 159 -14.05 15.72 7.45
CA GLN A 159 -12.67 15.63 7.96
C GLN A 159 -11.96 14.35 7.56
N VAL A 160 -12.72 13.29 7.27
CA VAL A 160 -12.24 11.96 6.89
C VAL A 160 -12.89 11.51 5.59
N VAL A 161 -12.10 11.00 4.66
CA VAL A 161 -12.57 10.34 3.45
C VAL A 161 -12.09 8.89 3.45
N LEU A 162 -13.04 7.98 3.31
CA LEU A 162 -12.82 6.55 3.24
C LEU A 162 -12.99 6.09 1.79
N MET A 163 -12.05 5.33 1.26
CA MET A 163 -12.08 4.86 -0.12
C MET A 163 -11.83 3.35 -0.17
N ASP A 164 -12.78 2.60 -0.70
CA ASP A 164 -12.71 1.14 -0.84
C ASP A 164 -12.44 0.78 -2.29
N GLU A 165 -11.20 0.42 -2.62
CA GLU A 165 -10.71 0.04 -3.96
C GLU A 165 -11.23 0.94 -5.11
N PRO A 166 -11.16 2.27 -4.99
CA PRO A 166 -11.87 3.16 -5.92
C PRO A 166 -11.28 3.16 -7.34
N LEU A 167 -10.06 2.65 -7.55
CA LEU A 167 -9.35 2.70 -8.83
C LEU A 167 -9.37 1.38 -9.60
N GLY A 168 -9.86 0.29 -8.99
CA GLY A 168 -9.76 -1.06 -9.55
C GLY A 168 -10.44 -1.28 -10.91
N ALA A 169 -11.48 -0.50 -11.23
CA ALA A 169 -12.21 -0.61 -12.48
C ALA A 169 -11.66 0.24 -13.65
N LEU A 170 -10.53 0.96 -13.43
CA LEU A 170 -9.96 1.87 -14.42
C LEU A 170 -8.84 1.21 -15.24
N ASP A 171 -8.69 1.62 -16.51
CA ASP A 171 -7.51 1.32 -17.29
C ASP A 171 -6.24 1.96 -16.69
N LYS A 172 -5.06 1.45 -17.07
CA LYS A 172 -3.78 1.87 -16.48
C LYS A 172 -3.54 3.38 -16.55
N LYS A 173 -3.72 3.99 -17.72
CA LYS A 173 -3.44 5.42 -17.93
C LYS A 173 -4.38 6.31 -17.11
N LEU A 174 -5.66 5.95 -17.06
CA LEU A 174 -6.67 6.69 -16.29
C LEU A 174 -6.43 6.50 -14.80
N ARG A 175 -6.02 5.31 -14.36
CA ARG A 175 -5.66 5.02 -12.96
C ARG A 175 -4.50 5.89 -12.50
N GLU A 176 -3.39 5.94 -13.24
CA GLU A 176 -2.24 6.80 -12.95
C GLU A 176 -2.64 8.28 -12.84
N GLN A 177 -3.49 8.77 -13.76
CA GLN A 177 -3.99 10.14 -13.69
C GLN A 177 -4.84 10.39 -12.44
N MET A 178 -5.71 9.44 -12.07
CA MET A 178 -6.57 9.56 -10.89
C MET A 178 -5.79 9.49 -9.58
N GLN A 179 -4.72 8.70 -9.50
CA GLN A 179 -3.80 8.70 -8.36
C GLN A 179 -3.23 10.10 -8.11
N LEU A 180 -2.73 10.75 -9.16
CA LEU A 180 -2.20 12.11 -9.07
C LEU A 180 -3.28 13.14 -8.68
N ASP A 181 -4.49 13.06 -9.27
CA ASP A 181 -5.59 13.96 -8.95
C ASP A 181 -6.05 13.80 -7.47
N ILE A 182 -6.15 12.56 -6.94
CA ILE A 182 -6.52 12.31 -5.54
C ILE A 182 -5.42 12.83 -4.60
N ARG A 183 -4.14 12.59 -4.91
CA ARG A 183 -3.01 13.08 -4.13
C ARG A 183 -2.95 14.61 -4.08
N ASP A 184 -3.22 15.29 -5.22
CA ASP A 184 -3.31 16.74 -5.27
C ASP A 184 -4.47 17.27 -4.41
N LEU A 185 -5.64 16.66 -4.49
CA LEU A 185 -6.79 16.99 -3.66
C LEU A 185 -6.50 16.81 -2.17
N HIS A 186 -5.87 15.70 -1.78
CA HIS A 186 -5.45 15.46 -0.40
C HIS A 186 -4.57 16.60 0.13
N ARG A 187 -3.51 16.94 -0.62
CA ARG A 187 -2.55 17.99 -0.22
C ARG A 187 -3.19 19.37 -0.13
N ARG A 188 -4.08 19.70 -1.09
CA ARG A 188 -4.75 21.02 -1.13
C ARG A 188 -5.80 21.19 -0.05
N LEU A 189 -6.49 20.13 0.35
CA LEU A 189 -7.61 20.19 1.28
C LEU A 189 -7.23 19.77 2.71
N GLY A 190 -6.04 19.20 2.92
CA GLY A 190 -5.59 18.68 4.23
C GLY A 190 -6.49 17.59 4.79
N LEU A 191 -7.05 16.72 3.93
CA LEU A 191 -7.99 15.67 4.30
C LEU A 191 -7.26 14.53 5.02
N THR A 192 -7.92 13.90 5.99
CA THR A 192 -7.50 12.57 6.46
C THR A 192 -8.12 11.53 5.54
N ILE A 193 -7.29 10.67 4.94
CA ILE A 193 -7.76 9.64 4.00
C ILE A 193 -7.39 8.25 4.50
N VAL A 194 -8.37 7.33 4.50
CA VAL A 194 -8.14 5.90 4.66
C VAL A 194 -8.52 5.21 3.36
N PHE A 195 -7.54 4.63 2.71
CA PHE A 195 -7.64 4.09 1.35
C PHE A 195 -7.36 2.60 1.36
N VAL A 196 -8.30 1.80 0.91
CA VAL A 196 -8.13 0.35 0.73
C VAL A 196 -7.73 0.05 -0.69
N THR A 197 -6.69 -0.75 -0.87
CA THR A 197 -6.28 -1.28 -2.17
C THR A 197 -5.59 -2.63 -2.03
N HIS A 198 -5.54 -3.38 -3.12
CA HIS A 198 -4.66 -4.54 -3.30
C HIS A 198 -3.53 -4.24 -4.30
N ASP A 199 -3.52 -3.05 -4.90
CA ASP A 199 -2.51 -2.58 -5.86
C ASP A 199 -1.37 -1.87 -5.10
N GLN A 200 -0.14 -2.38 -5.27
CA GLN A 200 1.05 -1.88 -4.59
C GLN A 200 1.44 -0.50 -5.11
N ASP A 201 1.31 -0.27 -6.43
CA ASP A 201 1.67 1.00 -7.06
C ASP A 201 0.78 2.13 -6.54
N GLU A 202 -0.52 1.86 -6.31
CA GLU A 202 -1.43 2.81 -5.71
C GLU A 202 -1.00 3.20 -4.30
N ALA A 203 -0.70 2.22 -3.45
CA ALA A 203 -0.28 2.46 -2.07
C ALA A 203 1.05 3.22 -2.00
N LEU A 204 2.05 2.80 -2.79
CA LEU A 204 3.38 3.42 -2.81
C LEU A 204 3.36 4.86 -3.35
N THR A 205 2.46 5.16 -4.31
CA THR A 205 2.43 6.46 -4.99
C THR A 205 1.67 7.53 -4.20
N MET A 206 0.59 7.14 -3.51
CA MET A 206 -0.37 8.12 -2.97
C MET A 206 -0.25 8.35 -1.48
N SER A 207 0.13 7.36 -0.68
CA SER A 207 0.00 7.42 0.77
C SER A 207 1.21 8.00 1.50
N ASP A 208 0.98 8.58 2.67
CA ASP A 208 2.03 8.97 3.60
C ASP A 208 2.53 7.76 4.40
N ARG A 209 1.61 6.83 4.75
CA ARG A 209 1.93 5.55 5.37
C ARG A 209 1.09 4.43 4.77
N ILE A 210 1.67 3.24 4.76
CA ILE A 210 1.04 2.00 4.31
C ILE A 210 0.96 1.04 5.49
N ALA A 211 -0.25 0.54 5.78
CA ALA A 211 -0.47 -0.58 6.68
C ALA A 211 -0.65 -1.86 5.84
N VAL A 212 0.32 -2.76 5.90
CA VAL A 212 0.30 -4.04 5.18
C VAL A 212 -0.48 -5.06 6.00
N PHE A 213 -1.62 -5.51 5.45
CA PHE A 213 -2.52 -6.47 6.08
C PHE A 213 -2.24 -7.90 5.66
N ASN A 214 -2.27 -8.81 6.64
CA ASN A 214 -2.27 -10.24 6.41
C ASN A 214 -3.10 -10.93 7.50
N HIS A 215 -3.99 -11.86 7.11
CA HIS A 215 -4.82 -12.66 8.04
C HIS A 215 -5.46 -11.87 9.20
N GLY A 216 -6.05 -10.71 8.90
CA GLY A 216 -6.76 -9.88 9.89
C GLY A 216 -5.87 -9.02 10.79
N ARG A 217 -4.54 -9.02 10.58
CA ARG A 217 -3.55 -8.26 11.35
C ARG A 217 -2.75 -7.31 10.46
N ILE A 218 -2.11 -6.32 11.07
CA ILE A 218 -1.11 -5.48 10.41
C ILE A 218 0.27 -6.12 10.62
N GLU A 219 0.88 -6.60 9.52
CA GLU A 219 2.24 -7.14 9.52
C GLU A 219 3.30 -6.05 9.70
N GLN A 220 3.10 -4.93 9.00
CA GLN A 220 3.98 -3.77 9.07
C GLN A 220 3.19 -2.50 8.75
N ILE A 221 3.55 -1.41 9.40
CA ILE A 221 3.12 -0.06 9.04
C ILE A 221 4.35 0.84 8.96
N GLY A 222 4.41 1.67 7.93
CA GLY A 222 5.53 2.59 7.70
C GLY A 222 5.30 3.47 6.49
N THR A 223 6.24 4.36 6.20
CA THR A 223 6.26 5.13 4.96
C THR A 223 6.42 4.21 3.75
N PRO A 224 6.04 4.63 2.53
CA PRO A 224 6.26 3.84 1.31
C PRO A 224 7.69 3.32 1.17
N ASN A 225 8.67 4.17 1.46
CA ASN A 225 10.08 3.80 1.40
C ASN A 225 10.44 2.72 2.43
N GLU A 226 9.99 2.86 3.70
CA GLU A 226 10.22 1.85 4.74
C GLU A 226 9.59 0.49 4.41
N ILE A 227 8.39 0.50 3.81
CA ILE A 227 7.70 -0.75 3.44
C ILE A 227 8.42 -1.46 2.29
N TYR A 228 8.94 -0.69 1.31
CA TYR A 228 9.61 -1.25 0.14
C TYR A 228 11.06 -1.69 0.44
N GLU A 229 11.86 -0.81 1.07
CA GLU A 229 13.29 -1.02 1.27
C GLU A 229 13.60 -1.81 2.55
N LEU A 230 12.75 -1.68 3.58
CA LEU A 230 12.98 -2.20 4.92
C LEU A 230 11.86 -3.16 5.38
N PRO A 231 11.49 -4.17 4.57
CA PRO A 231 10.45 -5.12 4.95
C PRO A 231 10.84 -5.89 6.23
N ARG A 232 9.91 -6.01 7.16
CA ARG A 232 10.17 -6.67 8.46
C ARG A 232 9.93 -8.18 8.44
N THR A 233 9.14 -8.65 7.47
CA THR A 233 8.82 -10.08 7.36
C THR A 233 8.99 -10.54 5.91
N PRO A 234 9.23 -11.83 5.67
CA PRO A 234 9.26 -12.40 4.33
C PRO A 234 7.98 -12.11 3.54
N PHE A 235 6.83 -12.16 4.22
CA PHE A 235 5.55 -11.84 3.61
C PHE A 235 5.53 -10.41 3.03
N VAL A 236 5.96 -9.42 3.81
CA VAL A 236 5.99 -8.03 3.33
C VAL A 236 6.98 -7.89 2.17
N ALA A 237 8.17 -8.51 2.25
CA ALA A 237 9.17 -8.47 1.19
C ALA A 237 8.64 -9.01 -0.14
N GLU A 238 7.93 -10.16 -0.12
CA GLU A 238 7.35 -10.80 -1.30
C GLU A 238 6.08 -10.10 -1.78
N PHE A 239 5.29 -9.56 -0.86
CA PHE A 239 4.03 -8.91 -1.19
C PHE A 239 4.24 -7.52 -1.81
N ILE A 240 5.29 -6.78 -1.44
CA ILE A 240 5.57 -5.41 -1.92
C ILE A 240 6.62 -5.44 -3.06
N GLY A 241 6.26 -6.01 -4.18
CA GLY A 241 7.16 -6.11 -5.33
C GLY A 241 7.93 -7.42 -5.39
N GLU A 242 8.58 -7.63 -6.54
CA GLU A 242 9.40 -8.81 -6.78
C GLU A 242 10.67 -8.75 -5.91
N THR A 243 11.07 -9.87 -5.33
CA THR A 243 12.30 -9.97 -4.52
C THR A 243 12.96 -11.33 -4.65
N ASN A 244 14.28 -11.36 -4.51
CA ASN A 244 15.04 -12.59 -4.33
C ASN A 244 15.08 -12.90 -2.82
N LEU A 245 14.30 -13.89 -2.39
CA LEU A 245 14.28 -14.34 -1.00
C LEU A 245 15.18 -15.56 -0.84
N LEU A 246 16.21 -15.46 -0.01
CA LEU A 246 17.19 -16.51 0.24
C LEU A 246 17.21 -16.89 1.71
N THR A 247 17.30 -18.19 1.99
CA THR A 247 17.61 -18.68 3.33
C THR A 247 19.12 -18.79 3.48
N CYS A 248 19.66 -18.17 4.52
CA CYS A 248 21.10 -18.09 4.74
C CYS A 248 21.45 -18.45 6.18
N LYS A 249 22.59 -19.12 6.34
CA LYS A 249 23.26 -19.30 7.63
C LYS A 249 24.10 -18.05 7.93
N VAL A 250 24.11 -17.63 9.19
CA VAL A 250 24.97 -16.56 9.67
C VAL A 250 26.35 -17.16 10.01
N ASP A 251 27.38 -16.79 9.26
CA ASP A 251 28.73 -17.29 9.46
C ASP A 251 29.54 -16.40 10.40
N GLU A 252 29.40 -15.08 10.24
CA GLU A 252 30.15 -14.10 11.03
C GLU A 252 29.31 -12.82 11.19
N HIS A 253 29.34 -12.26 12.38
CA HIS A 253 28.72 -10.96 12.69
C HIS A 253 29.76 -10.07 13.36
N ALA A 254 30.28 -9.11 12.61
CA ALA A 254 31.33 -8.19 13.05
C ALA A 254 30.84 -6.73 12.95
N GLY A 255 30.23 -6.20 14.01
CA GLY A 255 29.70 -4.85 14.04
C GLY A 255 28.52 -4.70 13.05
N GLU A 256 28.66 -3.79 12.07
CA GLU A 256 27.63 -3.56 11.05
C GLU A 256 27.73 -4.52 9.84
N ALA A 257 28.78 -5.30 9.72
CA ALA A 257 28.99 -6.24 8.63
C ALA A 257 28.58 -7.67 9.05
N VAL A 258 27.81 -8.32 8.22
CA VAL A 258 27.39 -9.72 8.40
C VAL A 258 27.80 -10.53 7.20
N ARG A 259 28.42 -11.68 7.45
CA ARG A 259 28.68 -12.68 6.41
C ARG A 259 27.66 -13.80 6.51
N LEU A 260 27.10 -14.14 5.39
CA LEU A 260 26.05 -15.13 5.25
C LEU A 260 26.45 -16.16 4.19
N THR A 261 26.05 -17.40 4.40
CA THR A 261 26.09 -18.43 3.34
C THR A 261 24.67 -18.93 3.11
N SER A 262 24.19 -18.85 1.85
CA SER A 262 22.88 -19.39 1.49
C SER A 262 22.88 -20.92 1.56
N ASP A 263 21.69 -21.54 1.65
CA ASP A 263 21.53 -23.00 1.62
C ASP A 263 22.13 -23.63 0.35
N SER A 264 22.25 -22.85 -0.73
CA SER A 264 22.90 -23.26 -1.99
C SER A 264 24.42 -23.03 -1.99
N GLY A 265 25.02 -22.57 -0.90
CA GLY A 265 26.46 -22.33 -0.77
C GLY A 265 26.92 -20.97 -1.28
N LEU A 266 26.04 -20.03 -1.55
CA LEU A 266 26.38 -18.69 -2.02
C LEU A 266 26.80 -17.82 -0.84
N ALA A 267 28.06 -17.33 -0.87
CA ALA A 267 28.56 -16.39 0.13
C ALA A 267 28.07 -14.97 -0.14
N LEU A 268 27.47 -14.32 0.86
CA LEU A 268 26.92 -12.98 0.77
C LEU A 268 27.43 -12.10 1.92
N ALA A 269 27.72 -10.85 1.62
CA ALA A 269 27.91 -9.79 2.60
C ALA A 269 26.59 -9.00 2.75
N ALA A 270 26.15 -8.82 3.98
CA ALA A 270 24.96 -8.04 4.34
C ALA A 270 25.34 -6.96 5.38
N HIS A 271 24.47 -5.99 5.57
CA HIS A 271 24.62 -4.95 6.58
C HIS A 271 23.77 -5.27 7.81
N ALA A 272 24.35 -5.25 9.01
CA ALA A 272 23.67 -5.63 10.27
C ALA A 272 22.54 -4.67 10.68
N GLY A 273 22.53 -3.42 10.17
CA GLY A 273 21.43 -2.47 10.36
C GLY A 273 20.12 -2.89 9.70
N ALA A 274 20.21 -3.91 8.89
CA ALA A 274 19.14 -4.40 8.04
C ALA A 274 18.10 -5.28 8.72
N GLY A 275 18.14 -5.57 9.97
CA GLY A 275 17.13 -6.38 10.63
C GLY A 275 17.66 -7.10 11.86
N ARG A 276 16.74 -7.71 12.59
CA ARG A 276 17.08 -8.46 13.79
C ARG A 276 17.69 -9.81 13.41
N ILE A 277 18.96 -9.98 13.68
CA ILE A 277 19.65 -11.27 13.48
C ILE A 277 19.49 -12.07 14.78
N ASP A 278 18.36 -12.78 14.87
CA ASP A 278 18.08 -13.71 15.96
C ASP A 278 18.23 -15.13 15.41
N GLY A 279 19.25 -15.84 15.83
CA GLY A 279 19.46 -17.24 15.45
C GLY A 279 20.57 -17.49 14.42
N SER A 280 20.76 -18.76 14.08
CA SER A 280 21.82 -19.24 13.16
C SER A 280 21.42 -19.17 11.69
N HIS A 281 20.13 -19.09 11.40
CA HIS A 281 19.58 -19.01 10.04
C HIS A 281 18.63 -17.83 9.92
N VAL A 282 18.81 -17.06 8.84
CA VAL A 282 18.01 -15.87 8.52
C VAL A 282 17.48 -15.96 7.10
N ARG A 283 16.38 -15.25 6.82
CA ARG A 283 15.96 -14.97 5.46
C ARG A 283 16.44 -13.59 5.05
N VAL A 284 16.94 -13.49 3.82
CA VAL A 284 17.37 -12.21 3.25
C VAL A 284 16.60 -11.92 1.97
N SER A 285 16.27 -10.66 1.77
CA SER A 285 15.61 -10.11 0.58
C SER A 285 16.62 -9.27 -0.20
N ILE A 286 16.69 -9.49 -1.52
CA ILE A 286 17.49 -8.69 -2.43
C ILE A 286 16.57 -8.25 -3.57
N ARG A 287 16.39 -6.93 -3.74
CA ARG A 287 15.55 -6.40 -4.82
C ARG A 287 16.19 -6.66 -6.18
N PRO A 288 15.42 -7.07 -7.21
CA PRO A 288 15.95 -7.35 -8.55
C PRO A 288 16.68 -6.17 -9.19
N GLU A 289 16.23 -4.94 -8.94
CA GLU A 289 16.82 -3.69 -9.45
C GLU A 289 18.12 -3.29 -8.74
N ALA A 290 18.40 -3.84 -7.56
CA ALA A 290 19.65 -3.61 -6.85
C ALA A 290 20.82 -4.41 -7.47
N ILE A 291 20.52 -5.50 -8.19
CA ILE A 291 21.51 -6.36 -8.82
C ILE A 291 21.93 -5.77 -10.17
N ARG A 292 23.21 -5.43 -10.32
CA ARG A 292 23.80 -4.88 -11.53
C ARG A 292 24.55 -5.95 -12.31
N ILE A 293 24.52 -5.85 -13.65
CA ILE A 293 25.17 -6.80 -14.56
C ILE A 293 26.37 -6.13 -15.18
N ASN A 294 27.52 -6.83 -15.17
CA ASN A 294 28.79 -6.41 -15.77
C ASN A 294 29.26 -5.01 -15.35
N ASP A 295 28.85 -4.57 -14.14
CA ASP A 295 29.36 -3.32 -13.55
C ASP A 295 30.71 -3.60 -12.87
N HIS A 296 31.80 -3.29 -13.60
CA HIS A 296 33.17 -3.47 -13.12
C HIS A 296 33.67 -2.31 -12.25
N ALA A 297 32.96 -1.18 -12.25
CA ALA A 297 33.40 0.07 -11.61
C ALA A 297 33.04 0.14 -10.11
N ALA A 298 32.04 -0.59 -9.67
CA ALA A 298 31.58 -0.53 -8.28
C ALA A 298 32.47 -1.38 -7.37
N ALA A 299 33.03 -0.77 -6.32
CA ALA A 299 33.61 -1.49 -5.17
C ALA A 299 32.48 -2.09 -4.33
N THR A 300 31.78 -3.10 -4.88
CA THR A 300 30.66 -3.76 -4.23
C THR A 300 31.11 -4.96 -3.39
N ALA A 301 30.44 -5.18 -2.27
CA ALA A 301 30.79 -6.27 -1.34
C ALA A 301 30.43 -7.65 -1.92
N ASN A 302 29.38 -7.72 -2.76
CA ASN A 302 28.91 -8.95 -3.39
C ASN A 302 29.26 -8.95 -4.87
N ARG A 303 30.04 -9.94 -5.32
CA ARG A 303 30.35 -10.19 -6.73
C ARG A 303 30.21 -11.67 -7.02
N LEU A 304 29.41 -12.00 -8.02
CA LEU A 304 29.03 -13.36 -8.34
C LEU A 304 29.10 -13.55 -9.85
N THR A 305 29.47 -14.75 -10.28
CA THR A 305 29.35 -15.15 -11.69
C THR A 305 28.10 -16.00 -11.87
N ALA A 306 27.25 -15.64 -12.79
CA ALA A 306 25.96 -16.29 -13.03
C ALA A 306 25.77 -16.57 -14.52
N ARG A 307 24.97 -17.58 -14.84
CA ARG A 307 24.52 -17.87 -16.20
C ARG A 307 23.12 -17.37 -16.41
N ILE A 308 22.88 -16.63 -17.49
CA ILE A 308 21.53 -16.16 -17.86
C ILE A 308 20.71 -17.34 -18.38
N MET A 309 19.59 -17.62 -17.72
CA MET A 309 18.68 -18.71 -18.06
C MET A 309 17.48 -18.22 -18.86
N ASP A 310 17.03 -16.98 -18.63
CA ASP A 310 15.88 -16.38 -19.28
C ASP A 310 16.01 -14.86 -19.34
N ALA A 311 15.44 -14.23 -20.39
CA ALA A 311 15.48 -12.80 -20.61
C ALA A 311 14.18 -12.32 -21.26
N VAL A 312 13.39 -11.54 -20.55
CA VAL A 312 12.08 -11.03 -20.99
C VAL A 312 12.09 -9.51 -21.03
N TYR A 313 11.66 -8.94 -22.15
CA TYR A 313 11.54 -7.49 -22.33
C TYR A 313 10.18 -6.99 -21.88
N PHE A 314 10.16 -6.10 -20.89
CA PHE A 314 8.95 -5.48 -20.33
C PHE A 314 8.64 -4.07 -20.83
N GLY A 315 9.41 -3.58 -21.82
CA GLY A 315 9.23 -2.26 -22.42
C GLY A 315 10.10 -1.19 -21.75
N ASP A 316 10.00 -1.00 -20.47
CA ASP A 316 10.82 -0.07 -19.67
C ASP A 316 12.10 -0.71 -19.11
N HIS A 317 12.09 -2.03 -18.90
CA HIS A 317 13.24 -2.79 -18.38
C HIS A 317 13.34 -4.20 -18.99
N MET A 318 14.47 -4.85 -18.73
CA MET A 318 14.68 -6.29 -18.97
C MET A 318 14.54 -7.04 -17.64
N ARG A 319 13.70 -8.07 -17.62
CA ARG A 319 13.65 -9.05 -16.52
C ARG A 319 14.48 -10.27 -16.91
N LEU A 320 15.52 -10.52 -16.14
CA LEU A 320 16.45 -11.62 -16.38
C LEU A 320 16.35 -12.62 -15.23
N VAL A 321 16.54 -13.90 -15.56
CA VAL A 321 16.73 -14.97 -14.56
C VAL A 321 18.14 -15.49 -14.72
N ALA A 322 18.95 -15.34 -13.67
CA ALA A 322 20.32 -15.81 -13.62
C ALA A 322 20.45 -16.99 -12.66
N GLU A 323 21.28 -17.98 -13.00
CA GLU A 323 21.55 -19.16 -12.20
C GLU A 323 23.00 -19.17 -11.70
N ILE A 324 23.16 -19.46 -10.39
CA ILE A 324 24.44 -19.55 -9.69
C ILE A 324 24.43 -20.87 -8.91
N GLY A 325 25.08 -21.91 -9.45
CA GLY A 325 24.94 -23.25 -8.87
C GLY A 325 23.48 -23.71 -8.88
N ALA A 326 22.91 -23.98 -7.72
CA ALA A 326 21.49 -24.34 -7.57
C ALA A 326 20.56 -23.15 -7.31
N GLN A 327 21.11 -21.94 -7.16
CA GLN A 327 20.34 -20.73 -6.84
C GLN A 327 19.93 -19.97 -8.08
N ARG A 328 18.66 -19.55 -8.14
CA ARG A 328 18.17 -18.62 -9.17
C ARG A 328 17.96 -17.25 -8.57
N LEU A 329 18.38 -16.22 -9.30
CA LEU A 329 18.19 -14.83 -8.98
C LEU A 329 17.44 -14.14 -10.12
N ILE A 330 16.47 -13.29 -9.76
CA ILE A 330 15.76 -12.41 -10.68
C ILE A 330 16.47 -11.08 -10.66
N ILE A 331 16.68 -10.50 -11.84
CA ILE A 331 17.37 -9.23 -12.05
C ILE A 331 16.49 -8.33 -12.90
N LYS A 332 16.36 -7.08 -12.50
CA LYS A 332 15.69 -6.03 -13.27
C LYS A 332 16.77 -5.08 -13.82
N GLY A 333 17.18 -5.34 -15.05
CA GLY A 333 18.21 -4.56 -15.72
C GLY A 333 17.64 -3.45 -16.60
N ASP A 334 18.47 -2.46 -16.94
CA ASP A 334 18.12 -1.42 -17.88
C ASP A 334 17.83 -1.98 -19.28
N ARG A 335 17.07 -1.25 -20.10
CA ARG A 335 16.77 -1.61 -21.51
C ARG A 335 18.02 -1.90 -22.34
N THR A 336 19.15 -1.24 -22.01
CA THR A 336 20.45 -1.39 -22.65
C THR A 336 21.27 -2.56 -22.10
N SER A 337 20.87 -3.14 -20.96
CA SER A 337 21.47 -4.37 -20.42
C SER A 337 21.21 -5.61 -21.29
N GLY A 338 20.57 -5.44 -22.43
CA GLY A 338 20.25 -6.47 -23.42
C GLY A 338 21.43 -7.17 -24.11
N ALA A 339 22.66 -6.91 -23.65
CA ALA A 339 23.84 -7.70 -24.04
C ALA A 339 23.94 -9.04 -23.26
N ALA A 340 23.05 -9.33 -22.33
CA ALA A 340 23.02 -10.60 -21.63
C ALA A 340 22.16 -11.61 -22.41
N GLU A 341 22.77 -12.28 -23.38
CA GLU A 341 22.13 -13.36 -24.13
C GLU A 341 21.85 -14.57 -23.22
N VAL A 342 20.72 -15.24 -23.45
CA VAL A 342 20.41 -16.51 -22.76
C VAL A 342 21.56 -17.51 -23.02
N GLY A 343 22.06 -18.10 -21.93
CA GLY A 343 23.20 -19.02 -21.93
C GLY A 343 24.55 -18.34 -21.69
N SER A 344 24.65 -17.00 -21.72
CA SER A 344 25.92 -16.29 -21.47
C SER A 344 26.21 -16.25 -19.93
N GLU A 345 27.53 -16.20 -19.64
CA GLU A 345 27.98 -15.90 -18.27
C GLU A 345 28.12 -14.39 -18.08
N VAL A 346 27.64 -13.91 -16.94
CA VAL A 346 27.67 -12.49 -16.56
C VAL A 346 28.20 -12.33 -15.15
N ALA A 347 28.85 -11.19 -14.89
CA ALA A 347 29.21 -10.78 -13.55
C ALA A 347 28.02 -10.03 -12.93
N LEU A 348 27.56 -10.48 -11.76
CA LEU A 348 26.56 -9.79 -10.96
C LEU A 348 27.23 -9.05 -9.80
N SER A 349 26.76 -7.85 -9.48
CA SER A 349 27.27 -7.06 -8.39
C SER A 349 26.15 -6.31 -7.65
N PHE A 350 26.22 -6.26 -6.32
CA PHE A 350 25.30 -5.49 -5.46
C PHE A 350 25.98 -5.17 -4.12
N ALA A 351 25.49 -4.12 -3.45
CA ALA A 351 26.07 -3.69 -2.19
C ALA A 351 25.65 -4.59 -1.01
N ALA A 352 26.38 -4.56 0.09
CA ALA A 352 25.97 -5.24 1.31
C ALA A 352 24.67 -4.64 1.89
N SER A 353 24.44 -3.33 1.70
CA SER A 353 23.21 -2.63 2.07
C SER A 353 21.98 -3.12 1.32
N ASP A 354 22.15 -3.73 0.14
CA ASP A 354 21.06 -4.24 -0.68
C ASP A 354 20.59 -5.64 -0.25
N VAL A 355 21.31 -6.28 0.68
CA VAL A 355 21.00 -7.57 1.27
C VAL A 355 20.30 -7.34 2.60
N TRP A 356 18.96 -7.33 2.59
CA TRP A 356 18.14 -7.01 3.75
C TRP A 356 17.67 -8.26 4.51
N VAL A 357 17.93 -8.34 5.82
CA VAL A 357 17.49 -9.45 6.68
C VAL A 357 16.01 -9.23 7.05
N VAL A 358 15.12 -10.14 6.63
CA VAL A 358 13.66 -10.05 6.81
C VAL A 358 13.08 -10.98 7.89
N GLY A 359 13.93 -11.67 8.64
CA GLY A 359 13.51 -12.53 9.77
C GLY A 359 14.42 -13.71 9.99
N SER A 360 14.27 -14.38 11.15
CA SER A 360 14.93 -15.64 11.45
C SER A 360 14.09 -16.83 10.99
N CYS A 361 14.73 -17.93 10.57
CA CYS A 361 14.02 -19.16 10.19
C CYS A 361 13.48 -19.95 11.40
N ASP A 362 13.91 -19.63 12.61
CA ASP A 362 13.57 -20.39 13.83
C ASP A 362 12.13 -20.14 14.34
N GLN A 363 11.33 -19.25 13.70
CA GLN A 363 9.97 -18.89 14.14
C GLN A 363 8.82 -19.60 13.40
N THR A 364 9.08 -20.57 12.53
CA THR A 364 8.01 -21.24 11.73
C THR A 364 7.33 -22.43 12.43
N SER A 365 7.58 -22.70 13.72
CA SER A 365 7.03 -23.89 14.40
C SER A 365 6.01 -23.64 15.51
N SER A 366 5.40 -22.46 15.64
CA SER A 366 4.45 -22.22 16.75
C SER A 366 3.05 -21.71 16.35
N ASN A 367 2.60 -21.91 15.10
CA ASN A 367 1.20 -21.68 14.74
C ASN A 367 0.74 -22.70 13.68
N ALA A 368 0.51 -23.94 14.11
CA ALA A 368 -0.29 -24.94 13.42
C ALA A 368 -1.63 -25.11 14.16
#